data_83c0012c7436a1143354c87a17d3a156
#
_entry.id   83c0012c7436a1143354c87a17d3a156
#
_cell.length_a   1.000
_cell.length_b   1.000
_cell.length_c   1.000
_cell.angle_alpha   90.00
_cell.angle_beta   90.00
_cell.angle_gamma   90.00
#
_symmetry.space_group_name_H-M   'P 1'
#
loop_
_entity.id
_entity.type
_entity.pdbx_description
1 polymer ?
#
loop_
_entity_poly.entity_id
_entity_poly.type
_entity_poly.pdbx_seq_one_letter_code
_entity_poly.pdbx_strand_id
1 'polypeptide(L)'
;MAVLAGLIIFPAAFSVGIQPDAGPSLIFITLPNVFQQAFSGVPILAYIFSVMFYVLLALAALTSTISLHEVVTAFLHEEFNLTRGRAARLVTFGCIIIGIISSLSLGVMQKYTLFDKGFFDLLDFVTAKIMLPLGGLLVCIFVGWYLKRSVSYEELTNGGKLKAGLFNLYIFLLRYVAPVAIILIFINELGLI
;
A
#
# COMPACT_ATOMS: atom_id res chain seq x y z
N MET A 1 -12.66 -0.62 -3.26
CA MET A 1 -11.74 -0.98 -4.38
C MET A 1 -11.09 -2.35 -4.17
N ALA A 2 -10.38 -2.62 -3.05
CA ALA A 2 -9.69 -3.91 -2.83
C ALA A 2 -10.61 -5.14 -2.92
N VAL A 3 -11.80 -5.11 -2.32
CA VAL A 3 -12.77 -6.22 -2.38
C VAL A 3 -13.23 -6.50 -3.81
N LEU A 4 -13.52 -5.44 -4.59
CA LEU A 4 -13.92 -5.60 -6.00
C LEU A 4 -12.77 -6.15 -6.84
N ALA A 5 -11.54 -5.68 -6.61
CA ALA A 5 -10.36 -6.21 -7.28
C ALA A 5 -10.17 -7.70 -6.97
N GLY A 6 -10.28 -8.11 -5.71
CA GLY A 6 -10.21 -9.51 -5.30
C GLY A 6 -11.29 -10.36 -5.95
N LEU A 7 -12.55 -9.89 -5.96
CA LEU A 7 -13.67 -10.60 -6.61
C LEU A 7 -13.51 -10.77 -8.12
N ILE A 8 -12.72 -9.93 -8.78
CA ILE A 8 -12.43 -10.04 -10.21
C ILE A 8 -11.19 -10.90 -10.46
N ILE A 9 -10.09 -10.60 -9.76
CA ILE A 9 -8.79 -11.21 -10.04
C ILE A 9 -8.75 -12.69 -9.63
N PHE A 10 -9.22 -13.04 -8.43
CA PHE A 10 -9.15 -14.43 -7.97
C PHE A 10 -9.99 -15.40 -8.83
N PRO A 11 -11.28 -15.13 -9.10
CA PRO A 11 -12.04 -16.02 -9.99
C PRO A 11 -11.44 -16.10 -11.40
N ALA A 12 -10.93 -14.98 -11.94
CA ALA A 12 -10.28 -14.96 -13.24
C ALA A 12 -9.00 -15.80 -13.27
N ALA A 13 -8.16 -15.72 -12.25
CA ALA A 13 -6.94 -16.54 -12.14
C ALA A 13 -7.27 -18.04 -12.02
N PHE A 14 -8.24 -18.40 -11.17
CA PHE A 14 -8.65 -19.79 -11.01
C PHE A 14 -9.35 -20.36 -12.26
N SER A 15 -10.10 -19.54 -13.00
CA SER A 15 -10.77 -20.00 -14.23
C SER A 15 -9.79 -20.43 -15.33
N VAL A 16 -8.58 -19.89 -15.32
CA VAL A 16 -7.48 -20.25 -16.24
C VAL A 16 -6.46 -21.20 -15.62
N GLY A 17 -6.75 -21.76 -14.43
CA GLY A 17 -5.92 -22.76 -13.77
C GLY A 17 -4.60 -22.19 -13.18
N ILE A 18 -4.49 -20.88 -13.01
CA ILE A 18 -3.32 -20.24 -12.42
C ILE A 18 -3.60 -19.99 -10.94
N GLN A 19 -2.71 -20.48 -10.07
CA GLN A 19 -2.78 -20.13 -8.65
C GLN A 19 -2.26 -18.70 -8.46
N PRO A 20 -3.07 -17.81 -7.86
CA PRO A 20 -2.66 -16.43 -7.62
C PRO A 20 -1.62 -16.40 -6.49
N ASP A 21 -0.37 -16.11 -6.83
CA ASP A 21 0.66 -15.84 -5.85
C ASP A 21 0.41 -14.51 -5.13
N ALA A 22 0.81 -14.42 -3.86
CA ALA A 22 0.75 -13.19 -3.13
C ALA A 22 1.83 -12.21 -3.61
N GLY A 23 1.50 -10.91 -3.63
CA GLY A 23 2.45 -9.86 -3.91
C GLY A 23 2.53 -9.39 -5.38
N PRO A 24 3.64 -8.78 -5.79
CA PRO A 24 3.79 -8.17 -7.11
C PRO A 24 3.67 -9.16 -8.28
N SER A 25 3.99 -10.43 -8.08
CA SER A 25 3.87 -11.50 -9.07
C SER A 25 2.44 -11.67 -9.59
N LEU A 26 1.44 -11.43 -8.75
CA LEU A 26 0.04 -11.46 -9.14
C LEU A 26 -0.27 -10.49 -10.30
N ILE A 27 0.29 -9.29 -10.23
CA ILE A 27 0.05 -8.24 -11.22
C ILE A 27 0.88 -8.44 -12.48
N PHE A 28 2.18 -8.79 -12.32
CA PHE A 28 3.12 -8.79 -13.44
C PHE A 28 3.25 -10.16 -14.13
N ILE A 29 2.89 -11.25 -13.48
CA ILE A 29 2.97 -12.60 -14.03
C ILE A 29 1.58 -13.19 -14.25
N THR A 30 0.73 -13.19 -13.21
CA THR A 30 -0.57 -13.88 -13.28
C THR A 30 -1.54 -13.18 -14.22
N LEU A 31 -1.72 -11.85 -14.11
CA LEU A 31 -2.70 -11.13 -14.93
C LEU A 31 -2.40 -11.15 -16.44
N PRO A 32 -1.16 -11.00 -16.95
CA PRO A 32 -0.88 -11.18 -18.37
C PRO A 32 -1.26 -12.56 -18.89
N ASN A 33 -0.98 -13.61 -18.11
CA ASN A 33 -1.35 -14.96 -18.47
C ASN A 33 -2.89 -15.15 -18.50
N VAL A 34 -3.61 -14.55 -17.56
CA VAL A 34 -5.08 -14.53 -17.55
C VAL A 34 -5.61 -13.87 -18.81
N PHE A 35 -5.09 -12.70 -19.22
CA PHE A 35 -5.52 -12.04 -20.46
C PHE A 35 -5.23 -12.87 -21.70
N GLN A 36 -4.03 -13.47 -21.78
CA GLN A 36 -3.69 -14.35 -22.92
C GLN A 36 -4.60 -15.56 -23.04
N GLN A 37 -4.93 -16.20 -21.94
CA GLN A 37 -5.79 -17.39 -21.93
C GLN A 37 -7.26 -17.01 -22.17
N ALA A 38 -7.75 -15.93 -21.54
CA ALA A 38 -9.13 -15.47 -21.72
C ALA A 38 -9.43 -15.07 -23.18
N PHE A 39 -8.44 -14.50 -23.87
CA PHE A 39 -8.57 -14.06 -25.27
C PHE A 39 -7.78 -14.91 -26.25
N SER A 40 -7.58 -16.21 -25.95
CA SER A 40 -6.79 -17.13 -26.79
C SER A 40 -7.27 -17.21 -28.24
N GLY A 41 -8.57 -17.01 -28.48
CA GLY A 41 -9.14 -16.98 -29.84
C GLY A 41 -8.87 -15.69 -30.62
N VAL A 42 -8.49 -14.58 -29.96
CA VAL A 42 -8.23 -13.28 -30.58
C VAL A 42 -7.03 -12.60 -29.89
N PRO A 43 -5.79 -12.94 -30.26
CA PRO A 43 -4.58 -12.45 -29.58
C PRO A 43 -4.44 -10.92 -29.53
N ILE A 44 -4.97 -10.23 -30.52
CA ILE A 44 -5.01 -8.76 -30.57
C ILE A 44 -5.78 -8.17 -29.39
N LEU A 45 -6.91 -8.78 -29.01
CA LEU A 45 -7.67 -8.32 -27.83
C LEU A 45 -6.88 -8.51 -26.54
N ALA A 46 -6.21 -9.66 -26.37
CA ALA A 46 -5.36 -9.92 -25.21
C ALA A 46 -4.28 -8.83 -25.07
N TYR A 47 -3.64 -8.47 -26.16
CA TYR A 47 -2.62 -7.41 -26.18
C TYR A 47 -3.21 -6.03 -25.82
N ILE A 48 -4.32 -5.63 -26.44
CA ILE A 48 -4.98 -4.34 -26.17
C ILE A 48 -5.40 -4.24 -24.69
N PHE A 49 -6.07 -5.26 -24.16
CA PHE A 49 -6.48 -5.26 -22.75
C PHE A 49 -5.29 -5.22 -21.79
N SER A 50 -4.22 -5.96 -22.08
CA SER A 50 -2.98 -5.91 -21.28
C SER A 50 -2.37 -4.53 -21.29
N VAL A 51 -2.20 -3.90 -22.44
CA VAL A 51 -1.65 -2.55 -22.54
C VAL A 51 -2.50 -1.53 -21.81
N MET A 52 -3.83 -1.54 -22.03
CA MET A 52 -4.76 -0.66 -21.32
C MET A 52 -4.67 -0.84 -19.80
N PHE A 53 -4.64 -2.09 -19.32
CA PHE A 53 -4.51 -2.38 -17.91
C PHE A 53 -3.22 -1.80 -17.32
N TYR A 54 -2.07 -2.02 -17.97
CA TYR A 54 -0.80 -1.51 -17.46
C TYR A 54 -0.66 0.01 -17.56
N VAL A 55 -1.25 0.64 -18.56
CA VAL A 55 -1.33 2.10 -18.64
C VAL A 55 -2.16 2.66 -17.47
N LEU A 56 -3.33 2.08 -17.20
CA LEU A 56 -4.16 2.48 -16.07
C LEU A 56 -3.45 2.24 -14.73
N LEU A 57 -2.77 1.11 -14.59
CA LEU A 57 -1.98 0.79 -13.40
C LEU A 57 -0.84 1.80 -13.19
N ALA A 58 -0.12 2.15 -14.26
CA ALA A 58 0.94 3.15 -14.20
C ALA A 58 0.42 4.54 -13.80
N LEU A 59 -0.73 4.96 -14.35
CA LEU A 59 -1.37 6.23 -13.99
C LEU A 59 -1.84 6.22 -12.52
N ALA A 60 -2.42 5.12 -12.04
CA ALA A 60 -2.82 4.97 -10.65
C ALA A 60 -1.61 5.00 -9.70
N ALA A 61 -0.53 4.30 -10.05
CA ALA A 61 0.71 4.31 -9.29
C ALA A 61 1.34 5.72 -9.26
N LEU A 62 1.34 6.44 -10.39
CA LEU A 62 1.87 7.79 -10.49
C LEU A 62 1.12 8.76 -9.56
N THR A 63 -0.20 8.74 -9.56
CA THR A 63 -1.00 9.61 -8.69
C THR A 63 -0.76 9.32 -7.21
N SER A 64 -0.65 8.04 -6.83
CA SER A 64 -0.32 7.63 -5.46
C SER A 64 1.09 8.07 -5.06
N THR A 65 2.06 7.92 -5.96
CA THR A 65 3.45 8.33 -5.72
C THR A 65 3.56 9.84 -5.51
N ILE A 66 2.83 10.65 -6.30
CA ILE A 66 2.80 12.11 -6.13
C ILE A 66 2.27 12.48 -4.75
N SER A 67 1.19 11.83 -4.30
CA SER A 67 0.60 12.10 -2.98
C SER A 67 1.55 11.74 -1.83
N LEU A 68 2.21 10.57 -1.89
CA LEU A 68 3.19 10.16 -0.89
C LEU A 68 4.43 11.07 -0.88
N HIS A 69 4.91 11.46 -2.06
CA HIS A 69 6.05 12.38 -2.21
C HIS A 69 5.74 13.74 -1.58
N GLU A 70 4.51 14.24 -1.74
CA GLU A 70 4.09 15.51 -1.16
C GLU A 70 4.08 15.48 0.38
N VAL A 71 3.65 14.37 1.00
CA VAL A 71 3.67 14.23 2.47
C VAL A 71 5.09 14.37 3.02
N VAL A 72 6.06 13.67 2.42
CA VAL A 72 7.45 13.74 2.86
C VAL A 72 8.07 15.12 2.56
N THR A 73 7.71 15.71 1.42
CA THR A 73 8.17 17.06 1.04
C THR A 73 7.66 18.11 2.01
N ALA A 74 6.38 18.04 2.39
CA ALA A 74 5.78 18.94 3.37
C ALA A 74 6.47 18.80 4.74
N PHE A 75 6.68 17.56 5.19
CA PHE A 75 7.39 17.29 6.45
C PHE A 75 8.79 17.92 6.46
N LEU A 76 9.59 17.71 5.40
CA LEU A 76 10.92 18.30 5.31
C LEU A 76 10.90 19.83 5.23
N HIS A 77 9.88 20.40 4.60
CA HIS A 77 9.70 21.84 4.52
C HIS A 77 9.37 22.45 5.89
N GLU A 78 8.45 21.84 6.63
CA GLU A 78 7.96 22.37 7.91
C GLU A 78 8.95 22.14 9.06
N GLU A 79 9.49 20.93 9.20
CA GLU A 79 10.37 20.58 10.32
C GLU A 79 11.81 21.08 10.16
N PHE A 80 12.35 21.06 8.95
CA PHE A 80 13.73 21.46 8.68
C PHE A 80 13.87 22.85 8.08
N ASN A 81 12.77 23.62 7.95
CA ASN A 81 12.77 24.96 7.37
C ASN A 81 13.42 25.03 5.98
N LEU A 82 13.36 23.95 5.21
CA LEU A 82 13.86 23.90 3.84
C LEU A 82 12.89 24.59 2.90
N THR A 83 13.41 25.22 1.84
CA THR A 83 12.51 25.68 0.78
C THR A 83 11.84 24.47 0.11
N ARG A 84 10.55 24.58 -0.23
CA ARG A 84 9.77 23.49 -0.83
C ARG A 84 10.47 22.82 -2.02
N GLY A 85 11.15 23.62 -2.87
CA GLY A 85 11.91 23.09 -4.00
C GLY A 85 13.17 22.30 -3.60
N ARG A 86 13.82 22.65 -2.48
CA ARG A 86 14.95 21.86 -1.94
C ARG A 86 14.44 20.56 -1.31
N ALA A 87 13.37 20.62 -0.53
CA ALA A 87 12.74 19.45 0.07
C ALA A 87 12.30 18.44 -1.01
N ALA A 88 11.56 18.91 -2.03
CA ALA A 88 11.12 18.05 -3.14
C ALA A 88 12.31 17.39 -3.87
N ARG A 89 13.38 18.11 -4.17
CA ARG A 89 14.58 17.54 -4.82
C ARG A 89 15.26 16.47 -3.96
N LEU A 90 15.36 16.68 -2.65
CA LEU A 90 15.94 15.69 -1.73
C LEU A 90 15.11 14.41 -1.70
N VAL A 91 13.78 14.53 -1.59
CA VAL A 91 12.86 13.37 -1.62
C VAL A 91 12.98 12.64 -2.95
N THR A 92 12.93 13.37 -4.09
CA THR A 92 13.07 12.78 -5.42
C THR A 92 14.39 12.03 -5.56
N PHE A 93 15.50 12.62 -5.13
CA PHE A 93 16.82 12.00 -5.22
C PHE A 93 16.89 10.72 -4.37
N GLY A 94 16.36 10.75 -3.14
CA GLY A 94 16.24 9.56 -2.30
C GLY A 94 15.40 8.45 -2.94
N CYS A 95 14.24 8.81 -3.51
CA CYS A 95 13.37 7.88 -4.21
C CYS A 95 14.06 7.26 -5.45
N ILE A 96 14.82 8.05 -6.21
CA ILE A 96 15.57 7.55 -7.38
C ILE A 96 16.62 6.52 -6.94
N ILE A 97 17.41 6.81 -5.91
CA ILE A 97 18.44 5.87 -5.43
C ILE A 97 17.81 4.55 -4.98
N ILE A 98 16.80 4.62 -4.09
CA ILE A 98 16.11 3.44 -3.59
C ILE A 98 15.43 2.68 -4.73
N GLY A 99 14.80 3.39 -5.67
CA GLY A 99 14.14 2.80 -6.83
C GLY A 99 15.10 2.07 -7.77
N ILE A 100 16.29 2.64 -8.03
CA ILE A 100 17.33 1.97 -8.83
C ILE A 100 17.79 0.69 -8.14
N ILE A 101 18.10 0.72 -6.84
CA ILE A 101 18.54 -0.46 -6.09
C ILE A 101 17.42 -1.52 -6.07
N SER A 102 16.18 -1.12 -5.84
CA SER A 102 15.01 -2.02 -5.87
C SER A 102 14.82 -2.69 -7.23
N SER A 103 14.96 -1.91 -8.32
CA SER A 103 14.85 -2.43 -9.68
C SER A 103 15.97 -3.41 -10.02
N LEU A 104 17.21 -3.09 -9.65
CA LEU A 104 18.36 -3.98 -9.85
C LEU A 104 18.25 -5.27 -9.04
N SER A 105 17.63 -5.23 -7.87
CA SER A 105 17.40 -6.38 -7.00
C SER A 105 16.53 -7.46 -7.66
N LEU A 106 15.60 -7.08 -8.52
CA LEU A 106 14.75 -8.01 -9.27
C LEU A 106 15.43 -8.61 -10.53
N GLY A 107 16.61 -8.11 -10.87
CA GLY A 107 17.36 -8.53 -12.06
C GLY A 107 18.80 -8.92 -11.74
N VAL A 108 19.74 -8.04 -12.09
CA VAL A 108 21.19 -8.33 -12.03
C VAL A 108 21.68 -8.66 -10.60
N MET A 109 21.07 -8.07 -9.58
CA MET A 109 21.42 -8.26 -8.18
C MET A 109 20.62 -9.35 -7.47
N GLN A 110 19.81 -10.15 -8.17
CA GLN A 110 18.99 -11.21 -7.58
C GLN A 110 19.80 -12.25 -6.77
N LYS A 111 21.10 -12.39 -7.07
CA LYS A 111 22.01 -13.27 -6.34
C LYS A 111 22.46 -12.71 -4.98
N TYR A 112 22.33 -11.42 -4.77
CA TYR A 112 22.70 -10.76 -3.51
C TYR A 112 21.48 -10.69 -2.60
N THR A 113 21.35 -11.68 -1.71
CA THR A 113 20.28 -11.72 -0.71
C THR A 113 20.81 -11.24 0.64
N LEU A 114 19.98 -10.50 1.35
CA LEU A 114 20.18 -10.11 2.74
C LEU A 114 19.08 -10.79 3.58
N PHE A 115 19.43 -11.58 4.57
CA PHE A 115 18.48 -12.39 5.35
C PHE A 115 17.60 -13.31 4.46
N ASP A 116 18.20 -13.97 3.46
CA ASP A 116 17.54 -14.81 2.47
C ASP A 116 16.46 -14.11 1.62
N LYS A 117 16.45 -12.78 1.62
CA LYS A 117 15.51 -11.94 0.83
C LYS A 117 16.28 -11.03 -0.11
N GLY A 118 15.72 -10.80 -1.29
CA GLY A 118 16.18 -9.74 -2.17
C GLY A 118 15.98 -8.36 -1.54
N PHE A 119 16.68 -7.35 -2.02
CA PHE A 119 16.55 -6.00 -1.46
C PHE A 119 15.13 -5.45 -1.60
N PHE A 120 14.46 -5.71 -2.71
CA PHE A 120 13.06 -5.34 -2.91
C PHE A 120 12.15 -6.04 -1.89
N ASP A 121 12.31 -7.37 -1.72
CA ASP A 121 11.50 -8.15 -0.79
C ASP A 121 11.75 -7.74 0.67
N LEU A 122 12.98 -7.33 0.98
CA LEU A 122 13.32 -6.80 2.31
C LEU A 122 12.62 -5.47 2.58
N LEU A 123 12.62 -4.54 1.61
CA LEU A 123 11.91 -3.28 1.74
C LEU A 123 10.40 -3.49 1.86
N ASP A 124 9.84 -4.38 1.05
CA ASP A 124 8.42 -4.74 1.11
C ASP A 124 8.07 -5.33 2.49
N PHE A 125 8.88 -6.26 2.97
CA PHE A 125 8.71 -6.86 4.30
C PHE A 125 8.73 -5.81 5.41
N VAL A 126 9.71 -4.91 5.41
CA VAL A 126 9.84 -3.87 6.44
C VAL A 126 8.67 -2.88 6.36
N THR A 127 8.30 -2.43 5.17
CA THR A 127 7.23 -1.43 5.00
C THR A 127 5.85 -2.04 5.22
N ALA A 128 5.53 -3.15 4.57
CA ALA A 128 4.19 -3.72 4.61
C ALA A 128 3.92 -4.56 5.88
N LYS A 129 4.93 -5.34 6.33
CA LYS A 129 4.73 -6.27 7.46
C LYS A 129 5.12 -5.69 8.82
N ILE A 130 5.96 -4.65 8.88
CA ILE A 130 6.40 -4.05 10.14
C ILE A 130 5.86 -2.63 10.28
N MET A 131 6.24 -1.71 9.37
CA MET A 131 5.94 -0.28 9.56
C MET A 131 4.45 0.03 9.44
N LEU A 132 3.74 -0.63 8.54
CA LEU A 132 2.31 -0.38 8.32
C LEU A 132 1.45 -0.81 9.52
N PRO A 133 1.59 -2.03 10.10
CA PRO A 133 0.87 -2.39 11.31
C PRO A 133 1.26 -1.54 12.52
N LEU A 134 2.55 -1.26 12.71
CA LEU A 134 3.01 -0.40 13.80
C LEU A 134 2.45 1.02 13.67
N GLY A 135 2.48 1.61 12.47
CA GLY A 135 1.88 2.91 12.19
C GLY A 135 0.39 2.94 12.51
N GLY A 136 -0.35 1.92 12.05
CA GLY A 136 -1.77 1.77 12.36
C GLY A 136 -2.04 1.65 13.87
N LEU A 137 -1.22 0.88 14.59
CA LEU A 137 -1.32 0.74 16.04
C LEU A 137 -1.07 2.08 16.76
N LEU A 138 -0.03 2.81 16.37
CA LEU A 138 0.29 4.12 16.95
C LEU A 138 -0.83 5.13 16.71
N VAL A 139 -1.43 5.15 15.53
CA VAL A 139 -2.59 6.00 15.22
C VAL A 139 -3.79 5.62 16.09
N CYS A 140 -4.08 4.33 16.26
CA CYS A 140 -5.15 3.86 17.14
C CYS A 140 -4.92 4.27 18.60
N ILE A 141 -3.69 4.17 19.10
CA ILE A 141 -3.32 4.60 20.46
C ILE A 141 -3.47 6.11 20.58
N PHE A 142 -2.95 6.86 19.61
CA PHE A 142 -3.01 8.33 19.64
C PHE A 142 -4.46 8.83 19.66
N VAL A 143 -5.28 8.38 18.71
CA VAL A 143 -6.68 8.83 18.59
C VAL A 143 -7.55 8.24 19.70
N GLY A 144 -7.30 6.98 20.10
CA GLY A 144 -8.12 6.29 21.08
C GLY A 144 -7.88 6.76 22.52
N TRP A 145 -6.63 7.08 22.91
CA TRP A 145 -6.30 7.39 24.29
C TRP A 145 -5.68 8.76 24.52
N TYR A 146 -4.86 9.27 23.59
CA TYR A 146 -4.17 10.53 23.77
C TYR A 146 -5.00 11.74 23.34
N LEU A 147 -5.70 11.64 22.20
CA LEU A 147 -6.49 12.72 21.67
C LEU A 147 -7.78 12.94 22.49
N LYS A 148 -8.08 14.21 22.82
CA LYS A 148 -9.33 14.54 23.52
C LYS A 148 -10.55 14.20 22.67
N ARG A 149 -11.55 13.57 23.26
CA ARG A 149 -12.79 13.18 22.57
C ARG A 149 -13.52 14.34 21.89
N SER A 150 -13.43 15.55 22.46
CA SER A 150 -14.03 16.76 21.88
C SER A 150 -13.42 17.07 20.51
N VAL A 151 -12.08 16.98 20.40
CA VAL A 151 -11.37 17.25 19.14
C VAL A 151 -11.75 16.21 18.07
N SER A 152 -11.75 14.92 18.43
CA SER A 152 -12.19 13.87 17.52
C SER A 152 -13.65 14.03 17.09
N TYR A 153 -14.52 14.50 17.99
CA TYR A 153 -15.92 14.74 17.68
C TYR A 153 -16.12 15.94 16.75
N GLU A 154 -15.43 17.05 17.01
CA GLU A 154 -15.47 18.25 16.18
C GLU A 154 -15.00 17.98 14.75
N GLU A 155 -13.90 17.24 14.59
CA GLU A 155 -13.39 16.83 13.28
C GLU A 155 -14.39 15.94 12.53
N LEU A 156 -14.93 14.90 13.19
CA LEU A 156 -15.90 13.99 12.58
C LEU A 156 -17.23 14.66 12.21
N THR A 157 -17.62 15.69 12.96
CA THR A 157 -18.88 16.41 12.74
C THR A 157 -18.70 17.66 11.89
N ASN A 158 -17.50 17.92 11.38
CA ASN A 158 -17.17 19.15 10.66
C ASN A 158 -17.58 20.40 11.47
N GLY A 159 -17.07 20.50 12.69
CA GLY A 159 -17.41 21.59 13.62
C GLY A 159 -18.85 21.55 14.13
N GLY A 160 -19.43 20.34 14.31
CA GLY A 160 -20.80 20.16 14.81
C GLY A 160 -21.90 20.29 13.76
N LYS A 161 -21.56 20.44 12.47
CA LYS A 161 -22.55 20.56 11.37
C LYS A 161 -23.21 19.22 11.02
N LEU A 162 -22.53 18.11 11.28
CA LEU A 162 -23.02 16.76 11.00
C LEU A 162 -23.31 16.02 12.30
N LYS A 163 -24.33 15.15 12.31
CA LYS A 163 -24.64 14.30 13.46
C LYS A 163 -23.79 13.03 13.40
N ALA A 164 -22.95 12.79 14.40
CA ALA A 164 -22.18 11.55 14.55
C ALA A 164 -22.86 10.61 15.56
N GLY A 165 -23.99 9.99 15.19
CA GLY A 165 -24.74 9.11 16.08
C GLY A 165 -23.97 7.86 16.54
N LEU A 166 -22.96 7.41 15.76
CA LEU A 166 -22.13 6.25 16.06
C LEU A 166 -20.76 6.62 16.66
N PHE A 167 -20.56 7.85 17.11
CA PHE A 167 -19.28 8.32 17.63
C PHE A 167 -18.72 7.43 18.77
N ASN A 168 -19.57 7.01 19.70
CA ASN A 168 -19.15 6.14 20.82
C ASN A 168 -18.68 4.75 20.31
N LEU A 169 -19.37 4.21 19.32
CA LEU A 169 -18.96 2.96 18.67
C LEU A 169 -17.62 3.12 17.94
N TYR A 170 -17.44 4.21 17.22
CA TYR A 170 -16.19 4.55 16.55
C TYR A 170 -15.01 4.60 17.54
N ILE A 171 -15.15 5.33 18.64
CA ILE A 171 -14.11 5.41 19.67
C ILE A 171 -13.86 4.06 20.33
N PHE A 172 -14.91 3.26 20.60
CA PHE A 172 -14.77 1.91 21.15
C PHE A 172 -13.98 1.00 20.20
N LEU A 173 -14.31 1.01 18.89
CA LEU A 173 -13.60 0.23 17.89
C LEU A 173 -12.13 0.64 17.79
N LEU A 174 -11.84 1.93 17.73
CA LEU A 174 -10.46 2.45 17.68
C LEU A 174 -9.65 2.13 18.95
N ARG A 175 -10.29 2.14 20.11
CA ARG A 175 -9.60 1.97 21.38
C ARG A 175 -9.31 0.51 21.70
N TYR A 176 -10.20 -0.41 21.35
CA TYR A 176 -10.10 -1.80 21.76
C TYR A 176 -10.02 -2.78 20.59
N VAL A 177 -10.92 -2.69 19.64
CA VAL A 177 -11.04 -3.68 18.57
C VAL A 177 -9.90 -3.56 17.57
N ALA A 178 -9.63 -2.36 17.08
CA ALA A 178 -8.62 -2.13 16.05
C ALA A 178 -7.19 -2.47 16.55
N PRO A 179 -6.73 -2.04 17.74
CA PRO A 179 -5.42 -2.45 18.24
C PRO A 179 -5.26 -3.96 18.40
N VAL A 180 -6.28 -4.65 18.93
CA VAL A 180 -6.24 -6.11 19.07
C VAL A 180 -6.16 -6.78 17.70
N ALA A 181 -6.99 -6.36 16.75
CA ALA A 181 -6.97 -6.90 15.40
C ALA A 181 -5.61 -6.66 14.70
N ILE A 182 -5.04 -5.45 14.82
CA ILE A 182 -3.73 -5.13 14.25
C ILE A 182 -2.63 -5.98 14.88
N ILE A 183 -2.65 -6.18 16.21
CA ILE A 183 -1.65 -7.02 16.89
C ILE A 183 -1.76 -8.46 16.42
N LEU A 184 -2.97 -9.02 16.28
CA LEU A 184 -3.17 -10.39 15.78
C LEU A 184 -2.65 -10.53 14.34
N ILE A 185 -2.95 -9.58 13.47
CA ILE A 185 -2.44 -9.57 12.09
C ILE A 185 -0.91 -9.46 12.09
N PHE A 186 -0.34 -8.60 12.93
CA PHE A 186 1.10 -8.41 13.03
C PHE A 186 1.83 -9.67 13.49
N ILE A 187 1.29 -10.37 14.49
CA ILE A 187 1.85 -11.63 14.99
C ILE A 187 1.78 -12.73 13.91
N ASN A 188 0.65 -12.82 13.19
CA ASN A 188 0.49 -13.77 12.08
C ASN A 188 1.46 -13.47 10.92
N GLU A 189 1.64 -12.20 10.54
CA GLU A 189 2.56 -11.81 9.46
C GLU A 189 4.05 -12.07 9.81
N LEU A 190 4.39 -12.08 11.09
CA LEU A 190 5.72 -12.48 11.56
C LEU A 190 5.91 -14.01 11.64
N GLY A 191 4.87 -14.80 11.38
CA GLY A 191 4.91 -16.25 11.42
C GLY A 191 5.02 -16.83 12.84
N LEU A 192 4.52 -16.09 13.84
CA LEU A 192 4.53 -16.52 15.24
C LEU A 192 3.28 -17.32 15.64
N ILE A 193 2.23 -17.25 14.82
CA ILE A 193 1.00 -18.06 14.93
C ILE A 193 0.66 -18.62 13.55
#